data_2a94fec570dfd285a15813d595ad2ee2
#
_entry.id   2a94fec570dfd285a15813d595ad2ee2
#
_cell.length_a   1.000
_cell.length_b   1.000
_cell.length_c   1.000
_cell.angle_alpha   90.00
_cell.angle_beta   90.00
_cell.angle_gamma   90.00
#
_symmetry.space_group_name_H-M   'P 1'
#
loop_
_entity.id
_entity.type
_entity.pdbx_description
1 polymer ?
#
loop_
_entity_poly.entity_id
_entity_poly.type
_entity_poly.pdbx_seq_one_letter_code
_entity_poly.pdbx_strand_id
1 'polypeptide(L)'
;EMCIRDRASAAGEIFEQLFRSGEGDVMIAFSFPRYSKDTINAARFARSRGAEIIAITDQKQSPVAQLSSAALLAPSEMLSFIDSMTAPMSLINALLVGIATKMGTDVTKTFTTLERLWDQYDVFGGADDE
;
A
#
# COMPACT_ATOMS: atom_id res chain seq x y z
N GLU A 1 -13.35 9.77 4.05
CA GLU A 1 -12.06 10.34 4.53
C GLU A 1 -10.98 9.30 4.32
N MET A 2 -10.13 9.52 3.31
CA MET A 2 -9.02 8.62 3.02
C MET A 2 -7.88 8.96 3.97
N CYS A 3 -7.61 8.11 4.95
CA CYS A 3 -6.47 8.27 5.83
C CYS A 3 -5.27 7.53 5.22
N ILE A 4 -4.47 8.22 4.41
CA ILE A 4 -3.15 7.73 4.02
C ILE A 4 -2.25 7.93 5.22
N ARG A 5 -1.83 6.86 5.86
CA ARG A 5 -0.92 6.96 6.98
C ARG A 5 0.38 6.23 6.70
N ASP A 6 1.43 7.05 6.75
CA ASP A 6 2.81 6.68 6.60
C ASP A 6 3.32 5.71 7.66
N ARG A 7 4.26 4.88 7.24
CA ARG A 7 5.29 4.13 7.94
C ARG A 7 5.20 4.12 9.47
N ALA A 8 4.72 3.04 10.00
CA ALA A 8 5.06 2.65 11.35
C ALA A 8 6.46 2.00 11.35
N SER A 9 7.42 2.60 11.98
CA SER A 9 8.80 2.10 12.06
C SER A 9 9.06 1.19 13.27
N ALA A 10 8.11 1.09 14.19
CA ALA A 10 8.17 0.19 15.34
C ALA A 10 6.90 -0.66 15.44
N ALA A 11 7.03 -1.92 15.86
CA ALA A 11 5.91 -2.86 15.95
C ALA A 11 4.75 -2.32 16.82
N GLY A 12 5.03 -1.53 17.86
CA GLY A 12 4.02 -0.90 18.72
C GLY A 12 3.16 0.13 17.99
N GLU A 13 3.76 0.98 17.18
CA GLU A 13 3.06 2.04 16.42
C GLU A 13 2.06 1.47 15.41
N ILE A 14 2.34 0.30 14.83
CA ILE A 14 1.44 -0.36 13.88
C ILE A 14 0.10 -0.65 14.56
N PHE A 15 0.12 -1.23 15.74
CA PHE A 15 -1.10 -1.57 16.47
C PHE A 15 -1.88 -0.34 16.93
N GLU A 16 -1.21 0.75 17.31
CA GLU A 16 -1.86 2.02 17.65
C GLU A 16 -2.59 2.63 16.45
N GLN A 17 -1.99 2.57 15.27
CA GLN A 17 -2.61 3.02 14.03
C GLN A 17 -3.81 2.15 13.65
N LEU A 18 -3.63 0.83 13.71
CA LEU A 18 -4.68 -0.13 13.40
C LEU A 18 -5.80 -0.17 14.45
N PHE A 19 -5.57 0.35 15.65
CA PHE A 19 -6.60 0.42 16.68
C PHE A 19 -7.84 1.23 16.26
N ARG A 20 -7.65 2.19 15.36
CA ARG A 20 -8.73 3.02 14.80
C ARG A 20 -9.39 2.41 13.56
N SER A 21 -8.84 1.33 13.02
CA SER A 21 -9.41 0.66 11.85
C SER A 21 -10.67 -0.13 12.24
N GLY A 22 -11.59 -0.27 11.28
CA GLY A 22 -12.85 -0.95 11.48
C GLY A 22 -13.53 -1.33 10.17
N GLU A 23 -14.84 -1.57 10.25
CA GLU A 23 -15.65 -1.86 9.06
C GLU A 23 -15.57 -0.69 8.05
N GLY A 24 -15.38 -1.02 6.78
CA GLY A 24 -15.21 -0.05 5.70
C GLY A 24 -13.77 0.39 5.44
N ASP A 25 -12.82 0.02 6.32
CA ASP A 25 -11.41 0.26 6.08
C ASP A 25 -10.74 -0.90 5.32
N VAL A 26 -9.71 -0.57 4.55
CA VAL A 26 -8.92 -1.54 3.79
C VAL A 26 -7.46 -1.45 4.18
N MET A 27 -6.87 -2.56 4.58
CA MET A 27 -5.44 -2.70 4.81
C MET A 27 -4.78 -3.41 3.63
N ILE A 28 -3.79 -2.76 3.01
CA ILE A 28 -2.93 -3.42 2.02
C ILE A 28 -1.70 -3.96 2.74
N ALA A 29 -1.53 -5.28 2.74
CA ALA A 29 -0.44 -5.96 3.42
C ALA A 29 0.55 -6.57 2.42
N PHE A 30 1.81 -6.18 2.53
CA PHE A 30 2.92 -6.70 1.72
C PHE A 30 3.69 -7.74 2.51
N SER A 31 3.82 -8.95 1.97
CA SER A 31 4.59 -10.00 2.63
C SER A 31 5.12 -11.00 1.61
N PHE A 32 6.45 -11.13 1.57
CA PHE A 32 7.19 -12.01 0.65
C PHE A 32 8.00 -13.04 1.45
N PRO A 33 8.67 -14.01 0.81
CA PRO A 33 9.42 -15.07 1.48
C PRO A 33 10.29 -14.56 2.63
N ARG A 34 10.35 -15.32 3.71
CA ARG A 34 10.72 -14.96 5.08
C ARG A 34 9.62 -14.24 5.87
N TYR A 35 8.43 -14.14 5.30
CA TYR A 35 7.16 -13.60 5.81
C TYR A 35 7.23 -12.98 7.22
N SER A 36 7.23 -11.65 7.30
CA SER A 36 7.31 -10.92 8.57
C SER A 36 6.16 -11.28 9.51
N LYS A 37 6.50 -11.72 10.72
CA LYS A 37 5.50 -11.99 11.76
C LYS A 37 4.72 -10.74 12.14
N ASP A 38 5.35 -9.58 12.12
CA ASP A 38 4.70 -8.31 12.45
C ASP A 38 3.63 -7.94 11.43
N THR A 39 3.91 -8.11 10.13
CA THR A 39 2.92 -7.91 9.07
C THR A 39 1.73 -8.87 9.21
N ILE A 40 1.99 -10.14 9.50
CA ILE A 40 0.94 -11.16 9.67
C ILE A 40 0.09 -10.84 10.90
N ASN A 41 0.70 -10.46 12.02
CA ASN A 41 -0.01 -10.09 13.24
C ASN A 41 -0.82 -8.81 13.07
N ALA A 42 -0.27 -7.80 12.38
CA ALA A 42 -0.96 -6.58 12.02
C ALA A 42 -2.20 -6.85 11.15
N ALA A 43 -2.07 -7.70 10.12
CA ALA A 43 -3.18 -8.09 9.26
C ALA A 43 -4.27 -8.85 10.05
N ARG A 44 -3.86 -9.77 10.94
CA ARG A 44 -4.79 -10.48 11.82
C ARG A 44 -5.53 -9.54 12.76
N PHE A 45 -4.85 -8.56 13.33
CA PHE A 45 -5.44 -7.56 14.20
C PHE A 45 -6.43 -6.67 13.43
N ALA A 46 -6.05 -6.11 12.29
CA ALA A 46 -6.92 -5.29 11.45
C ALA A 46 -8.21 -6.07 11.05
N ARG A 47 -8.05 -7.33 10.65
CA ARG A 47 -9.20 -8.20 10.33
C ARG A 47 -10.11 -8.42 11.53
N SER A 48 -9.56 -8.60 12.74
CA SER A 48 -10.37 -8.74 13.95
C SER A 48 -11.16 -7.49 14.30
N ARG A 49 -10.75 -6.33 13.77
CA ARG A 49 -11.44 -5.04 13.89
C ARG A 49 -12.50 -4.81 12.80
N GLY A 50 -12.63 -5.73 11.85
CA GLY A 50 -13.58 -5.62 10.74
C GLY A 50 -13.02 -5.02 9.45
N ALA A 51 -11.73 -4.68 9.40
CA ALA A 51 -11.11 -4.17 8.20
C ALA A 51 -10.91 -5.28 7.15
N GLU A 52 -11.07 -4.93 5.87
CA GLU A 52 -10.75 -5.78 4.74
C GLU A 52 -9.24 -5.84 4.52
N ILE A 53 -8.71 -7.02 4.18
CA ILE A 53 -7.29 -7.20 3.91
C ILE A 53 -7.08 -7.51 2.43
N ILE A 54 -6.24 -6.72 1.77
CA ILE A 54 -5.71 -7.03 0.44
C ILE A 54 -4.25 -7.41 0.60
N ALA A 55 -3.91 -8.65 0.25
CA ALA A 55 -2.53 -9.11 0.32
C ALA A 55 -1.80 -8.90 -1.01
N ILE A 56 -0.55 -8.43 -0.97
CA ILE A 56 0.39 -8.47 -2.08
C ILE A 56 1.54 -9.38 -1.67
N THR A 57 1.67 -10.51 -2.35
CA THR A 57 2.56 -11.60 -1.93
C THR A 57 3.00 -12.44 -3.14
N ASP A 58 3.89 -13.40 -2.92
CA ASP A 58 4.44 -14.28 -3.95
C ASP A 58 3.51 -15.43 -4.35
N GLN A 59 2.72 -15.95 -3.41
CA GLN A 59 1.90 -17.14 -3.63
C GLN A 59 0.63 -17.17 -2.77
N LYS A 60 -0.37 -17.91 -3.25
CA LYS A 60 -1.68 -18.04 -2.57
C LYS A 60 -1.59 -18.70 -1.19
N GLN A 61 -0.58 -19.53 -0.96
CA GLN A 61 -0.37 -20.25 0.29
C GLN A 61 0.35 -19.39 1.34
N SER A 62 0.76 -18.18 1.01
CA SER A 62 1.42 -17.29 1.98
C SER A 62 0.51 -17.00 3.17
N PRO A 63 1.08 -16.82 4.37
CA PRO A 63 0.28 -16.59 5.58
C PRO A 63 -0.62 -15.35 5.49
N VAL A 64 -0.17 -14.30 4.79
CA VAL A 64 -0.95 -13.08 4.62
C VAL A 64 -2.09 -13.27 3.63
N ALA A 65 -1.89 -14.06 2.55
CA ALA A 65 -2.95 -14.35 1.59
C ALA A 65 -4.11 -15.14 2.22
N GLN A 66 -3.82 -16.05 3.16
CA GLN A 66 -4.84 -16.79 3.89
C GLN A 66 -5.70 -15.91 4.82
N LEU A 67 -5.19 -14.76 5.21
CA LEU A 67 -5.90 -13.77 6.03
C LEU A 67 -6.69 -12.75 5.19
N SER A 68 -6.39 -12.66 3.90
CA SER A 68 -6.91 -11.60 3.02
C SER A 68 -8.25 -11.96 2.39
N SER A 69 -9.03 -10.94 2.07
CA SER A 69 -10.24 -11.04 1.23
C SER A 69 -9.88 -11.15 -0.26
N ALA A 70 -8.74 -10.54 -0.64
CA ALA A 70 -8.19 -10.62 -1.98
C ALA A 70 -6.66 -10.69 -1.92
N ALA A 71 -6.05 -11.51 -2.78
CA ALA A 71 -4.60 -11.61 -2.89
C ALA A 71 -4.14 -11.31 -4.33
N LEU A 72 -3.21 -10.35 -4.44
CA LEU A 72 -2.52 -10.03 -5.66
C LEU A 72 -1.15 -10.71 -5.63
N LEU A 73 -0.87 -11.52 -6.64
CA LEU A 73 0.34 -12.33 -6.68
C LEU A 73 1.40 -11.67 -7.55
N ALA A 74 2.54 -11.40 -6.97
CA ALA A 74 3.72 -10.92 -7.66
C ALA A 74 4.88 -11.88 -7.38
N PRO A 75 5.31 -12.67 -8.36
CA PRO A 75 6.45 -13.56 -8.16
C PRO A 75 7.67 -12.77 -7.72
N SER A 76 8.28 -13.19 -6.64
CA SER A 76 9.54 -12.65 -6.12
C SER A 76 10.55 -13.80 -6.18
N GLU A 77 11.01 -14.12 -7.40
CA GLU A 77 12.04 -15.13 -7.59
C GLU A 77 13.39 -14.58 -7.18
N MET A 78 14.03 -15.26 -6.28
CA MET A 78 15.39 -14.97 -5.86
C MET A 78 16.35 -15.48 -6.95
N LEU A 79 16.60 -14.67 -7.99
CA LEU A 79 17.60 -14.96 -9.02
C LEU A 79 19.04 -14.87 -8.49
N SER A 80 19.20 -14.34 -7.28
CA SER A 80 20.46 -14.14 -6.58
C SER A 80 20.17 -14.01 -5.08
N PHE A 81 21.11 -13.54 -4.29
CA PHE A 81 20.94 -13.24 -2.86
C PHE A 81 20.09 -11.97 -2.58
N ILE A 82 19.59 -11.32 -3.62
CA ILE A 82 18.74 -10.11 -3.50
C ILE A 82 17.34 -10.43 -4.05
N ASP A 83 16.31 -10.17 -3.24
CA ASP A 83 14.92 -10.27 -3.65
C ASP A 83 14.56 -9.14 -4.62
N SER A 84 14.05 -9.47 -5.80
CA SER A 84 13.60 -8.45 -6.76
C SER A 84 12.22 -7.92 -6.36
N MET A 85 12.14 -6.61 -6.11
CA MET A 85 10.87 -5.91 -5.86
C MET A 85 10.23 -5.33 -7.12
N THR A 86 10.77 -5.60 -8.31
CA THR A 86 10.28 -5.03 -9.57
C THR A 86 8.83 -5.45 -9.86
N ALA A 87 8.52 -6.74 -9.78
CA ALA A 87 7.17 -7.23 -10.02
C ALA A 87 6.15 -6.72 -8.98
N PRO A 88 6.43 -6.77 -7.65
CA PRO A 88 5.59 -6.13 -6.66
C PRO A 88 5.34 -4.64 -6.91
N MET A 89 6.37 -3.86 -7.24
CA MET A 89 6.24 -2.43 -7.51
C MET A 89 5.41 -2.14 -8.75
N SER A 90 5.59 -2.92 -9.82
CA SER A 90 4.77 -2.81 -11.03
C SER A 90 3.29 -3.11 -10.74
N LEU A 91 3.02 -4.11 -9.91
CA LEU A 91 1.66 -4.47 -9.51
C LEU A 91 1.01 -3.36 -8.66
N ILE A 92 1.76 -2.74 -7.76
CA ILE A 92 1.29 -1.59 -6.96
C ILE A 92 0.93 -0.43 -7.89
N ASN A 93 1.80 -0.09 -8.84
CA ASN A 93 1.55 0.97 -9.80
C ASN A 93 0.27 0.69 -10.61
N ALA A 94 0.08 -0.53 -11.09
CA ALA A 94 -1.13 -0.92 -11.80
C ALA A 94 -2.38 -0.81 -10.92
N LEU A 95 -2.29 -1.21 -9.64
CA LEU A 95 -3.37 -1.07 -8.67
C LEU A 95 -3.74 0.41 -8.46
N LEU A 96 -2.75 1.29 -8.27
CA LEU A 96 -2.96 2.72 -8.07
C LEU A 96 -3.61 3.36 -9.29
N VAL A 97 -3.14 3.04 -10.51
CA VAL A 97 -3.76 3.50 -11.76
C VAL A 97 -5.20 3.00 -11.89
N GLY A 98 -5.46 1.74 -11.55
CA GLY A 98 -6.80 1.16 -11.57
C GLY A 98 -7.75 1.86 -10.60
N ILE A 99 -7.30 2.16 -9.39
CA ILE A 99 -8.06 2.91 -8.38
C ILE A 99 -8.34 4.33 -8.89
N ALA A 100 -7.30 5.04 -9.36
CA ALA A 100 -7.43 6.40 -9.88
C ALA A 100 -8.41 6.48 -11.05
N THR A 101 -8.35 5.53 -11.98
CA THR A 101 -9.27 5.44 -13.12
C THR A 101 -10.72 5.22 -12.65
N LYS A 102 -10.92 4.39 -11.64
CA LYS A 102 -12.26 4.11 -11.10
C LYS A 102 -12.82 5.29 -10.30
N MET A 103 -12.00 6.05 -9.61
CA MET A 103 -12.40 7.26 -8.87
C MET A 103 -12.71 8.45 -9.78
N GLY A 104 -12.22 8.44 -11.04
CA GLY A 104 -12.60 9.40 -12.07
C GLY A 104 -12.27 10.87 -11.74
N THR A 105 -13.26 11.76 -11.93
CA THR A 105 -13.06 13.22 -11.83
C THR A 105 -12.61 13.74 -10.46
N ASP A 106 -12.84 13.02 -9.38
CA ASP A 106 -12.45 13.46 -8.04
C ASP A 106 -10.93 13.39 -7.84
N VAL A 107 -10.29 12.37 -8.42
CA VAL A 107 -8.82 12.27 -8.43
C VAL A 107 -8.21 13.40 -9.25
N THR A 108 -8.75 13.69 -10.43
CA THR A 108 -8.26 14.76 -11.29
C THR A 108 -8.32 16.13 -10.59
N LYS A 109 -9.41 16.43 -9.89
CA LYS A 109 -9.54 17.70 -9.12
C LYS A 109 -8.50 17.79 -8.01
N THR A 110 -8.26 16.68 -7.31
CA THR A 110 -7.25 16.63 -6.23
C THR A 110 -5.85 16.87 -6.79
N PHE A 111 -5.50 16.22 -7.90
CA PHE A 111 -4.19 16.43 -8.55
C PHE A 111 -4.03 17.88 -9.05
N THR A 112 -5.03 18.45 -9.72
CA THR A 112 -4.97 19.85 -10.17
C THR A 112 -4.78 20.82 -8.99
N THR A 113 -5.39 20.53 -7.85
CA THR A 113 -5.20 21.33 -6.64
C THR A 113 -3.79 21.20 -6.07
N LEU A 114 -3.24 19.99 -6.05
CA LEU A 114 -1.87 19.73 -5.61
C LEU A 114 -0.83 20.37 -6.54
N GLU A 115 -1.01 20.23 -7.86
CA GLU A 115 -0.13 20.90 -8.84
C GLU A 115 -0.10 22.42 -8.62
N ARG A 116 -1.26 23.03 -8.41
CA ARG A 116 -1.33 24.47 -8.12
C ARG A 116 -0.61 24.84 -6.80
N LEU A 117 -0.70 24.00 -5.78
CA LEU A 117 0.05 24.23 -4.53
C LEU A 117 1.55 24.06 -4.74
N TRP A 118 1.97 23.08 -5.52
CA TRP A 118 3.39 22.88 -5.82
C TRP A 118 3.98 24.06 -6.61
N ASP A 119 3.24 24.57 -7.58
CA ASP A 119 3.63 25.80 -8.32
C ASP A 119 3.69 27.03 -7.39
N GLN A 120 2.70 27.18 -6.51
CA GLN A 120 2.64 28.31 -5.59
C GLN A 120 3.80 28.33 -4.59
N TYR A 121 4.28 27.15 -4.16
CA TYR A 121 5.36 27.02 -3.18
C TYR A 121 6.70 26.63 -3.78
N ASP A 122 6.81 26.66 -5.12
CA ASP A 122 8.03 26.32 -5.87
C ASP A 122 8.68 25.00 -5.40
N VAL A 123 7.82 23.98 -5.17
CA VAL A 123 8.24 22.69 -4.63
C VAL A 123 9.09 21.90 -5.62
N PHE A 124 8.83 22.06 -6.91
CA PHE A 124 9.62 21.48 -7.99
C PHE A 124 10.21 22.64 -8.78
N GLY A 125 11.50 22.89 -8.66
CA GLY A 125 12.18 23.92 -9.44
C GLY A 125 11.87 23.77 -10.92
N GLY A 126 11.31 24.79 -11.53
CA GLY A 126 11.02 24.82 -12.96
C GLY A 126 12.29 24.63 -13.78
N ALA A 127 12.19 23.92 -14.88
CA ALA A 127 13.27 23.72 -15.83
C ALA A 127 13.61 24.99 -16.66
N ASP A 128 13.37 26.17 -16.12
CA ASP A 128 13.48 27.47 -16.83
C ASP A 128 14.65 28.34 -16.35
N ASP A 129 15.73 27.72 -15.83
CA ASP A 129 16.99 28.43 -15.59
C ASP A 129 18.11 27.84 -16.50
N GLU A 130 17.96 27.96 -17.83
CA GLU A 130 19.07 28.02 -18.79
C GLU A 130 18.78 29.03 -19.91
#